data_a75dcb8650f462834ef32f5dc609dc7d
#
_entry.id   a75dcb8650f462834ef32f5dc609dc7d
#
_cell.length_a   1.000
_cell.length_b   1.000
_cell.length_c   1.000
_cell.angle_alpha   90.00
_cell.angle_beta   90.00
_cell.angle_gamma   90.00
#
_symmetry.space_group_name_H-M   'P 1'
#
loop_
_entity.id
_entity.type
_entity.pdbx_description
1 polymer ?
#
loop_
_entity_poly.entity_id
_entity_poly.type
_entity_poly.pdbx_seq_one_letter_code
_entity_poly.pdbx_strand_id
1 'polypeptide(L)'
;MNSRTYGRQFPGAGWVALILLVCAAATVALWKVAGGGASHDGAAKLLSAETEPVTLDAETVARIEAFCGDCHAVPLPDSFPRYAWHAEVTMGYSLYAKSGRQDLQPPRFEETYAYYRQHAPEQLTFPEPAEAPHSPPVRFEVERIAIEETGGVKPAVSHLNWLQLQPAAEPELIVTDMRRGTVMAMTPGRSDTPPRLLAALNQPCHVEACDLDGDGATDLVVADLGSFGALDHDRGRVVWLRPRDGGRAYEPIVVASGVGRVDDVRPADFDQDGDLDLVVAVFGADRTGDVRVLWNVAEPGEPPRFTPEIVDPRPGTIHVLPNDFDGDGYLDFVALISQEHEQVALFINQRGRPQPTVSFPMVSFHMQSLWEGPDLTFGSNGLQLVDVDADGDIDLLYTNGDAFDNGFVNPRHGVQWLENQGQLRFVCHRLTDLVGACVASAGDFDRDDDLDIVAVSWLPDRVEPANFYDRPRASIVYLEQTAPRTFVRHTLEENSNVHAALQLADFDGDGDLDFAVGYAANEPSPAGTRWVDIWWNQLLSGRAASPGVV
;
A
#
# COMPACT_ATOMS: atom_id res chain seq x y z
N MET A 1 -11.31 13.67 -66.02
CA MET A 1 -9.85 13.95 -66.11
C MET A 1 -9.22 13.49 -64.80
N ASN A 2 -8.28 12.60 -64.93
CA ASN A 2 -7.67 11.70 -63.94
C ASN A 2 -7.13 12.36 -62.67
N SER A 3 -7.54 11.84 -61.49
CA SER A 3 -6.85 11.97 -60.24
C SER A 3 -6.27 10.60 -59.86
N ARG A 4 -4.94 10.49 -59.83
CA ARG A 4 -4.19 9.30 -59.38
C ARG A 4 -4.06 9.36 -57.87
N THR A 5 -4.65 8.39 -57.15
CA THR A 5 -4.40 8.07 -55.74
C THR A 5 -3.15 7.21 -55.63
N TYR A 6 -2.16 7.68 -54.88
CA TYR A 6 -1.00 6.88 -54.44
C TYR A 6 -1.32 6.21 -53.12
N GLY A 7 -1.57 4.93 -53.16
CA GLY A 7 -1.60 4.10 -51.98
C GLY A 7 -0.17 3.73 -51.51
N ARG A 8 0.21 4.14 -50.31
CA ARG A 8 1.38 3.58 -49.63
C ARG A 8 0.94 2.40 -48.78
N GLN A 9 1.32 1.21 -49.19
CA GLN A 9 1.26 0.00 -48.34
C GLN A 9 2.39 0.07 -47.31
N PHE A 10 1.99 -0.05 -46.01
CA PHE A 10 2.93 -0.32 -44.92
C PHE A 10 3.09 -1.85 -44.78
N PRO A 11 4.29 -2.40 -44.66
CA PRO A 11 4.47 -3.82 -44.45
C PRO A 11 4.23 -4.20 -42.98
N GLY A 12 3.38 -5.15 -42.79
CA GLY A 12 3.37 -6.27 -41.86
C GLY A 12 3.56 -6.04 -40.38
N ALA A 13 2.41 -6.10 -39.67
CA ALA A 13 2.30 -6.33 -38.21
C ALA A 13 2.95 -7.64 -37.68
N GLY A 14 3.72 -8.34 -38.51
CA GLY A 14 4.32 -9.63 -38.16
C GLY A 14 5.68 -9.54 -37.45
N TRP A 15 6.40 -8.42 -37.58
CA TRP A 15 7.77 -8.32 -37.03
C TRP A 15 7.82 -7.76 -35.59
N VAL A 16 6.84 -7.00 -35.17
CA VAL A 16 6.75 -6.49 -33.80
C VAL A 16 6.37 -7.60 -32.82
N ALA A 17 5.49 -8.51 -33.25
CA ALA A 17 5.13 -9.69 -32.46
C ALA A 17 6.28 -10.71 -32.29
N LEU A 18 7.24 -10.74 -33.24
CA LEU A 18 8.38 -11.65 -33.16
C LEU A 18 9.48 -11.14 -32.21
N ILE A 19 9.65 -9.82 -32.10
CA ILE A 19 10.63 -9.20 -31.17
C ILE A 19 10.15 -9.32 -29.73
N LEU A 20 8.85 -9.14 -29.45
CA LEU A 20 8.26 -9.31 -28.11
C LEU A 20 8.25 -10.79 -27.68
N LEU A 21 8.08 -11.73 -28.60
CA LEU A 21 8.18 -13.18 -28.33
C LEU A 21 9.63 -13.64 -28.07
N VAL A 22 10.62 -13.01 -28.66
CA VAL A 22 12.04 -13.33 -28.44
C VAL A 22 12.53 -12.77 -27.10
N CYS A 23 12.07 -11.59 -26.67
CA CYS A 23 12.38 -11.05 -25.35
C CYS A 23 11.69 -11.85 -24.22
N ALA A 24 10.42 -12.22 -24.37
CA ALA A 24 9.72 -13.10 -23.41
C ALA A 24 10.30 -14.53 -23.38
N ALA A 25 10.78 -15.05 -24.53
CA ALA A 25 11.43 -16.37 -24.58
C ALA A 25 12.85 -16.34 -23.99
N ALA A 26 13.56 -15.22 -24.04
CA ALA A 26 14.88 -15.09 -23.42
C ALA A 26 14.82 -15.01 -21.90
N THR A 27 13.83 -14.31 -21.32
CA THR A 27 13.57 -14.30 -19.87
C THR A 27 13.08 -15.65 -19.35
N VAL A 28 12.16 -16.33 -20.07
CA VAL A 28 11.71 -17.68 -19.73
C VAL A 28 12.78 -18.74 -19.98
N ALA A 29 13.70 -18.54 -20.95
CA ALA A 29 14.80 -19.49 -21.19
C ALA A 29 15.91 -19.34 -20.14
N LEU A 30 16.20 -18.15 -19.63
CA LEU A 30 17.09 -17.95 -18.49
C LEU A 30 16.49 -18.54 -17.21
N TRP A 31 15.18 -18.45 -17.01
CA TRP A 31 14.49 -19.04 -15.87
C TRP A 31 14.37 -20.58 -15.98
N LYS A 32 14.21 -21.16 -17.20
CA LYS A 32 14.21 -22.62 -17.41
C LYS A 32 15.62 -23.24 -17.36
N VAL A 33 16.68 -22.49 -17.65
CA VAL A 33 18.06 -22.97 -17.49
C VAL A 33 18.48 -22.93 -16.01
N ALA A 34 17.92 -22.02 -15.20
CA ALA A 34 18.06 -22.03 -13.74
C ALA A 34 17.17 -23.07 -13.04
N GLY A 35 16.04 -23.49 -13.66
CA GLY A 35 15.08 -24.46 -13.10
C GLY A 35 15.25 -25.92 -13.55
N GLY A 36 16.22 -26.22 -14.40
CA GLY A 36 16.52 -27.59 -14.82
C GLY A 36 17.46 -28.26 -13.82
N GLY A 37 16.91 -29.03 -12.89
CA GLY A 37 17.48 -30.08 -12.06
C GLY A 37 19.01 -30.15 -11.87
N ALA A 38 19.68 -29.05 -11.58
CA ALA A 38 21.00 -29.08 -10.98
C ALA A 38 20.82 -29.33 -9.48
N SER A 39 21.30 -30.47 -8.99
CA SER A 39 21.32 -30.76 -7.56
C SER A 39 21.89 -29.56 -6.77
N HIS A 40 21.32 -29.26 -5.63
CA HIS A 40 21.78 -28.21 -4.68
C HIS A 40 23.31 -28.23 -4.42
N ASP A 41 23.96 -29.36 -4.63
CA ASP A 41 25.42 -29.54 -4.52
C ASP A 41 26.24 -28.80 -5.60
N GLY A 42 25.68 -28.50 -6.77
CA GLY A 42 26.41 -27.81 -7.86
C GLY A 42 26.49 -26.30 -7.65
N ALA A 43 25.41 -25.71 -7.14
CA ALA A 43 25.36 -24.27 -6.83
C ALA A 43 26.19 -23.95 -5.56
N ALA A 44 26.13 -24.81 -4.55
CA ALA A 44 26.96 -24.68 -3.36
C ALA A 44 28.48 -24.76 -3.65
N LYS A 45 28.87 -25.53 -4.66
CA LYS A 45 30.29 -25.65 -5.04
C LYS A 45 30.84 -24.48 -5.85
N LEU A 46 29.98 -23.72 -6.56
CA LEU A 46 30.38 -22.47 -7.24
C LEU A 46 30.44 -21.28 -6.27
N LEU A 47 29.70 -21.33 -5.18
CA LEU A 47 29.71 -20.31 -4.11
C LEU A 47 30.83 -20.52 -3.06
N SER A 48 31.49 -21.67 -3.05
CA SER A 48 32.59 -22.00 -2.15
C SER A 48 33.99 -21.71 -2.70
N ALA A 49 34.12 -20.95 -3.79
CA ALA A 49 35.40 -20.34 -4.10
C ALA A 49 35.69 -19.31 -2.99
N GLU A 50 36.46 -19.74 -1.97
CA GLU A 50 37.04 -18.88 -0.95
C GLU A 50 37.90 -17.82 -1.68
N THR A 51 37.28 -16.70 -2.04
CA THR A 51 38.02 -15.50 -2.36
C THR A 51 38.72 -15.09 -1.07
N GLU A 52 40.03 -14.84 -1.13
CA GLU A 52 40.80 -14.31 0.00
C GLU A 52 39.99 -13.19 0.66
N PRO A 53 39.92 -13.15 2.00
CA PRO A 53 39.12 -12.16 2.71
C PRO A 53 39.59 -10.76 2.30
N VAL A 54 38.73 -10.01 1.62
CA VAL A 54 38.97 -8.60 1.30
C VAL A 54 39.00 -7.86 2.63
N THR A 55 40.18 -7.36 3.01
CA THR A 55 40.32 -6.52 4.20
C THR A 55 39.82 -5.12 3.85
N LEU A 56 38.74 -4.68 4.50
CA LEU A 56 38.17 -3.35 4.34
C LEU A 56 38.78 -2.43 5.41
N ASP A 57 39.44 -1.37 4.96
CA ASP A 57 39.84 -0.30 5.87
C ASP A 57 38.68 0.70 6.09
N ALA A 58 38.81 1.55 7.10
CA ALA A 58 37.76 2.51 7.45
C ALA A 58 37.43 3.50 6.33
N GLU A 59 38.41 3.84 5.47
CA GLU A 59 38.21 4.73 4.34
C GLU A 59 37.35 4.08 3.26
N THR A 60 37.57 2.79 3.00
CA THR A 60 36.78 2.00 2.05
C THR A 60 35.35 1.82 2.56
N VAL A 61 35.16 1.54 3.86
CA VAL A 61 33.82 1.45 4.48
C VAL A 61 33.08 2.78 4.34
N ALA A 62 33.70 3.89 4.70
CA ALA A 62 33.07 5.22 4.56
C ALA A 62 32.68 5.56 3.10
N ARG A 63 33.48 5.12 2.10
CA ARG A 63 33.11 5.29 0.68
C ARG A 63 31.92 4.41 0.29
N ILE A 64 31.83 3.18 0.82
CA ILE A 64 30.69 2.29 0.55
C ILE A 64 29.41 2.91 1.13
N GLU A 65 29.45 3.34 2.38
CA GLU A 65 28.32 3.96 3.04
C GLU A 65 27.87 5.26 2.35
N ALA A 66 28.84 6.11 1.96
CA ALA A 66 28.54 7.33 1.22
C ALA A 66 27.94 7.07 -0.17
N PHE A 67 28.39 6.03 -0.87
CA PHE A 67 27.86 5.66 -2.18
C PHE A 67 26.48 5.01 -2.07
N CYS A 68 26.29 4.05 -1.17
CA CYS A 68 25.02 3.34 -0.98
C CYS A 68 23.96 4.21 -0.32
N GLY A 69 24.36 5.24 0.45
CA GLY A 69 23.45 6.15 1.16
C GLY A 69 23.18 7.48 0.46
N ASP A 70 23.65 7.68 -0.78
CA ASP A 70 23.50 8.96 -1.48
C ASP A 70 22.09 9.19 -2.01
N CYS A 71 21.38 8.14 -2.40
CA CYS A 71 20.04 8.22 -2.97
C CYS A 71 18.94 7.89 -1.95
N HIS A 72 19.24 7.08 -0.97
CA HIS A 72 18.33 6.56 0.04
C HIS A 72 19.11 6.19 1.32
N ALA A 73 18.43 5.74 2.39
CA ALA A 73 19.11 5.22 3.56
C ALA A 73 20.04 4.05 3.21
N VAL A 74 21.21 3.97 3.87
CA VAL A 74 22.16 2.88 3.63
C VAL A 74 21.49 1.55 3.96
N PRO A 75 21.44 0.57 3.02
CA PRO A 75 20.86 -0.73 3.31
C PRO A 75 21.54 -1.40 4.50
N LEU A 76 20.75 -1.91 5.44
CA LEU A 76 21.31 -2.60 6.61
C LEU A 76 21.75 -4.03 6.24
N PRO A 77 22.96 -4.47 6.59
CA PRO A 77 23.44 -5.80 6.23
C PRO A 77 22.56 -6.96 6.72
N ASP A 78 21.81 -6.77 7.79
CA ASP A 78 20.91 -7.77 8.38
C ASP A 78 19.48 -7.74 7.80
N SER A 79 19.22 -6.93 6.77
CA SER A 79 17.96 -6.95 6.02
C SER A 79 17.87 -8.16 5.08
N PHE A 80 19.00 -8.72 4.68
CA PHE A 80 19.05 -9.92 3.83
C PHE A 80 20.01 -10.98 4.40
N PRO A 81 19.75 -12.28 4.10
CA PRO A 81 20.71 -13.32 4.40
C PRO A 81 21.96 -13.17 3.51
N ARG A 82 23.10 -13.64 4.00
CA ARG A 82 24.42 -13.49 3.35
C ARG A 82 24.43 -13.86 1.87
N TYR A 83 23.69 -14.89 1.48
CA TYR A 83 23.67 -15.36 0.09
C TYR A 83 22.97 -14.40 -0.88
N ALA A 84 22.05 -13.56 -0.40
CA ALA A 84 21.29 -12.64 -1.23
C ALA A 84 22.11 -11.42 -1.67
N TRP A 85 23.07 -10.99 -0.88
CA TRP A 85 23.80 -9.72 -1.08
C TRP A 85 24.53 -9.59 -2.41
N HIS A 86 24.90 -10.69 -3.08
CA HIS A 86 25.49 -10.57 -4.42
C HIS A 86 24.48 -10.00 -5.44
N ALA A 87 23.22 -10.44 -5.35
CA ALA A 87 22.18 -9.95 -6.24
C ALA A 87 21.81 -8.49 -5.92
N GLU A 88 21.67 -8.16 -4.63
CA GLU A 88 21.30 -6.82 -4.16
C GLU A 88 22.38 -5.78 -4.55
N VAL A 89 23.65 -6.06 -4.30
CA VAL A 89 24.75 -5.18 -4.72
C VAL A 89 24.80 -5.04 -6.24
N THR A 90 24.55 -6.13 -6.98
CA THR A 90 24.49 -6.08 -8.46
C THR A 90 23.35 -5.17 -8.93
N MET A 91 22.19 -5.26 -8.28
CA MET A 91 21.03 -4.41 -8.58
C MET A 91 21.35 -2.93 -8.32
N GLY A 92 21.90 -2.59 -7.16
CA GLY A 92 22.27 -1.20 -6.82
C GLY A 92 23.25 -0.59 -7.83
N TYR A 93 24.31 -1.31 -8.22
CA TYR A 93 25.24 -0.84 -9.25
C TYR A 93 24.58 -0.70 -10.63
N SER A 94 23.63 -1.58 -10.96
CA SER A 94 22.86 -1.49 -12.22
C SER A 94 21.94 -0.27 -12.23
N LEU A 95 21.27 0.03 -11.11
CA LEU A 95 20.41 1.22 -10.98
C LEU A 95 21.25 2.50 -11.08
N TYR A 96 22.39 2.58 -10.39
CA TYR A 96 23.31 3.70 -10.52
C TYR A 96 23.76 3.90 -11.97
N ALA A 97 24.16 2.83 -12.68
CA ALA A 97 24.56 2.92 -14.07
C ALA A 97 23.42 3.38 -15.00
N LYS A 98 22.17 2.94 -14.74
CA LYS A 98 20.98 3.35 -15.49
C LYS A 98 20.55 4.79 -15.20
N SER A 99 20.85 5.33 -14.03
CA SER A 99 20.53 6.73 -13.67
C SER A 99 21.28 7.74 -14.52
N GLY A 100 22.40 7.33 -15.14
CA GLY A 100 23.29 8.22 -15.92
C GLY A 100 24.08 9.20 -15.05
N ARG A 101 24.01 9.11 -13.74
CA ARG A 101 24.79 9.94 -12.80
C ARG A 101 26.29 9.66 -12.96
N GLN A 102 27.09 10.70 -12.80
CA GLN A 102 28.56 10.65 -12.89
C GLN A 102 29.23 11.46 -11.77
N ASP A 103 28.45 11.91 -10.81
CA ASP A 103 28.88 12.77 -9.71
C ASP A 103 29.46 11.97 -8.54
N LEU A 104 29.16 10.67 -8.44
CA LEU A 104 29.70 9.77 -7.42
C LEU A 104 30.87 8.96 -7.96
N GLN A 105 31.73 8.51 -7.05
CA GLN A 105 32.81 7.58 -7.31
C GLN A 105 32.48 6.22 -6.69
N PRO A 106 31.85 5.29 -7.43
CA PRO A 106 31.47 3.99 -6.88
C PRO A 106 32.71 3.25 -6.35
N PRO A 107 32.63 2.63 -5.16
CA PRO A 107 33.63 1.66 -4.72
C PRO A 107 33.75 0.50 -5.72
N ARG A 108 34.77 -0.33 -5.61
CA ARG A 108 34.81 -1.56 -6.39
C ARG A 108 33.70 -2.50 -5.95
N PHE A 109 33.07 -3.17 -6.89
CA PHE A 109 31.98 -4.12 -6.60
C PHE A 109 32.37 -5.15 -5.52
N GLU A 110 33.59 -5.69 -5.62
CA GLU A 110 34.09 -6.71 -4.68
C GLU A 110 34.26 -6.15 -3.27
N GLU A 111 34.57 -4.86 -3.10
CA GLU A 111 34.66 -4.20 -1.79
C GLU A 111 33.26 -4.05 -1.17
N THR A 112 32.30 -3.56 -1.95
CA THR A 112 30.90 -3.40 -1.48
C THR A 112 30.27 -4.75 -1.17
N TYR A 113 30.45 -5.75 -2.03
CA TYR A 113 29.94 -7.09 -1.77
C TYR A 113 30.58 -7.73 -0.51
N ALA A 114 31.91 -7.55 -0.34
CA ALA A 114 32.61 -8.05 0.85
C ALA A 114 32.10 -7.37 2.13
N TYR A 115 31.80 -6.07 2.10
CA TYR A 115 31.22 -5.31 3.20
C TYR A 115 29.90 -5.94 3.67
N TYR A 116 28.92 -6.04 2.77
CA TYR A 116 27.62 -6.60 3.12
C TYR A 116 27.73 -8.07 3.54
N ARG A 117 28.47 -8.89 2.80
CA ARG A 117 28.64 -10.31 3.10
C ARG A 117 29.28 -10.58 4.46
N GLN A 118 30.22 -9.74 4.91
CA GLN A 118 30.89 -9.91 6.20
C GLN A 118 29.97 -9.57 7.38
N HIS A 119 29.05 -8.61 7.19
CA HIS A 119 28.16 -8.14 8.25
C HIS A 119 26.79 -8.81 8.23
N ALA A 120 26.39 -9.43 7.11
CA ALA A 120 25.11 -10.10 6.96
C ALA A 120 25.04 -11.42 7.75
N PRO A 121 23.90 -11.75 8.34
CA PRO A 121 23.66 -13.03 8.98
C PRO A 121 23.62 -14.17 7.94
N GLU A 122 23.94 -15.38 8.36
CA GLU A 122 23.81 -16.57 7.52
C GLU A 122 22.34 -16.82 7.13
N GLN A 123 21.45 -16.65 8.12
CA GLN A 123 20.00 -16.74 7.97
C GLN A 123 19.33 -15.60 8.74
N LEU A 124 18.21 -15.10 8.23
CA LEU A 124 17.38 -14.14 8.94
C LEU A 124 16.71 -14.82 10.15
N THR A 125 16.67 -14.11 11.26
CA THR A 125 15.96 -14.53 12.47
C THR A 125 14.72 -13.67 12.62
N PHE A 126 13.54 -14.31 12.57
CA PHE A 126 12.27 -13.61 12.75
C PHE A 126 11.92 -13.55 14.23
N PRO A 127 11.45 -12.41 14.73
CA PRO A 127 10.96 -12.28 16.09
C PRO A 127 9.81 -13.26 16.38
N GLU A 128 9.70 -13.68 17.63
CA GLU A 128 8.56 -14.41 18.17
C GLU A 128 7.88 -13.47 19.17
N PRO A 129 6.89 -12.67 18.74
CA PRO A 129 6.20 -11.77 19.66
C PRO A 129 5.45 -12.56 20.73
N ALA A 130 5.48 -12.06 21.96
CA ALA A 130 4.77 -12.69 23.06
C ALA A 130 3.26 -12.57 22.83
N GLU A 131 2.57 -13.72 22.90
CA GLU A 131 1.12 -13.75 22.94
C GLU A 131 0.61 -13.42 24.36
N ALA A 132 -0.60 -12.85 24.45
CA ALA A 132 -1.25 -12.61 25.73
C ALA A 132 -1.40 -13.92 26.51
N PRO A 133 -1.24 -13.90 27.84
CA PRO A 133 -1.41 -15.09 28.68
C PRO A 133 -2.89 -15.48 28.88
N HIS A 134 -3.82 -14.69 28.38
CA HIS A 134 -5.27 -14.89 28.47
C HIS A 134 -5.90 -14.86 27.06
N SER A 135 -7.14 -15.32 26.94
CA SER A 135 -7.92 -15.18 25.70
C SER A 135 -8.28 -13.72 25.47
N PRO A 136 -8.47 -13.29 24.21
CA PRO A 136 -8.92 -11.94 23.93
C PRO A 136 -10.26 -11.64 24.62
N PRO A 137 -10.52 -10.38 25.02
CA PRO A 137 -11.76 -9.99 25.68
C PRO A 137 -12.97 -10.14 24.75
N VAL A 138 -12.74 -10.09 23.46
CA VAL A 138 -13.74 -10.24 22.40
C VAL A 138 -13.61 -11.59 21.69
N ARG A 139 -14.74 -12.08 21.19
CA ARG A 139 -14.80 -13.30 20.35
C ARG A 139 -15.40 -12.94 19.01
N PHE A 140 -14.78 -13.39 17.94
CA PHE A 140 -15.27 -13.18 16.59
C PHE A 140 -15.86 -14.46 15.98
N GLU A 141 -16.97 -14.32 15.25
CA GLU A 141 -17.51 -15.32 14.35
C GLU A 141 -17.25 -14.90 12.90
N VAL A 142 -16.76 -15.81 12.05
CA VAL A 142 -16.30 -15.43 10.70
C VAL A 142 -17.30 -15.86 9.65
N GLU A 143 -17.85 -14.89 8.92
CA GLU A 143 -18.63 -15.10 7.71
C GLU A 143 -17.71 -14.97 6.48
N ARG A 144 -17.62 -16.04 5.66
CA ARG A 144 -16.79 -16.06 4.45
C ARG A 144 -17.64 -15.81 3.23
N ILE A 145 -17.40 -14.69 2.56
CA ILE A 145 -18.15 -14.29 1.38
C ILE A 145 -17.33 -14.66 0.14
N ALA A 146 -17.91 -15.52 -0.68
CA ALA A 146 -17.33 -15.92 -1.96
C ALA A 146 -17.97 -15.15 -3.11
N ILE A 147 -17.20 -14.87 -4.14
CA ILE A 147 -17.70 -14.32 -5.40
C ILE A 147 -17.61 -15.36 -6.51
N GLU A 148 -18.58 -15.38 -7.44
CA GLU A 148 -18.53 -16.29 -8.58
C GLU A 148 -17.27 -16.07 -9.41
N GLU A 149 -16.63 -17.18 -9.79
CA GLU A 149 -15.52 -17.16 -10.73
C GLU A 149 -16.02 -16.83 -12.14
N THR A 150 -15.85 -15.59 -12.56
CA THR A 150 -16.01 -15.19 -13.96
C THR A 150 -14.68 -15.35 -14.69
N GLY A 151 -14.57 -16.37 -15.53
CA GLY A 151 -13.38 -16.59 -16.36
C GLY A 151 -12.11 -17.03 -15.63
N GLY A 152 -12.20 -17.58 -14.42
CA GLY A 152 -11.03 -18.04 -13.64
C GLY A 152 -10.17 -16.91 -13.05
N VAL A 153 -10.67 -15.68 -13.06
CA VAL A 153 -9.97 -14.51 -12.48
C VAL A 153 -10.23 -14.46 -10.98
N LYS A 154 -9.16 -14.54 -10.21
CA LYS A 154 -9.21 -14.44 -8.75
C LYS A 154 -9.38 -13.01 -8.29
N PRO A 155 -9.97 -12.80 -7.11
CA PRO A 155 -10.03 -11.47 -6.53
C PRO A 155 -8.64 -10.98 -6.11
N ALA A 156 -8.49 -9.66 -6.13
CA ALA A 156 -7.46 -8.91 -5.46
C ALA A 156 -8.11 -7.66 -4.87
N VAL A 157 -8.79 -7.87 -3.74
CA VAL A 157 -9.44 -6.79 -3.00
C VAL A 157 -8.36 -5.90 -2.41
N SER A 158 -8.34 -4.65 -2.81
CA SER A 158 -7.33 -3.65 -2.46
C SER A 158 -7.82 -2.65 -1.43
N HIS A 159 -9.12 -2.37 -1.39
CA HIS A 159 -9.70 -1.45 -0.42
C HIS A 159 -11.14 -1.84 -0.07
N LEU A 160 -11.51 -1.58 1.17
CA LEU A 160 -12.84 -1.70 1.72
C LEU A 160 -13.24 -0.36 2.35
N ASN A 161 -14.50 0.07 2.16
CA ASN A 161 -15.01 1.28 2.79
C ASN A 161 -16.48 1.10 3.17
N TRP A 162 -16.88 1.50 4.38
CA TRP A 162 -18.26 1.41 4.88
C TRP A 162 -18.97 2.74 4.66
N LEU A 163 -19.81 2.82 3.64
CA LEU A 163 -20.37 4.08 3.15
C LEU A 163 -21.88 4.09 3.08
N GLN A 164 -22.47 5.22 3.45
CA GLN A 164 -23.87 5.50 3.19
C GLN A 164 -24.02 6.15 1.81
N LEU A 165 -24.38 5.34 0.81
CA LEU A 165 -24.53 5.82 -0.57
C LEU A 165 -25.83 6.56 -0.84
N GLN A 166 -26.84 6.38 0.02
CA GLN A 166 -28.14 7.01 -0.12
C GLN A 166 -28.59 7.49 1.27
N PRO A 167 -29.07 8.73 1.42
CA PRO A 167 -29.36 9.33 2.73
C PRO A 167 -30.38 8.57 3.61
N ALA A 168 -31.25 7.76 3.00
CA ALA A 168 -32.30 7.01 3.72
C ALA A 168 -32.09 5.49 3.71
N ALA A 169 -30.97 5.00 3.16
CA ALA A 169 -30.63 3.59 3.14
C ALA A 169 -29.67 3.24 4.30
N GLU A 170 -29.52 1.97 4.59
CA GLU A 170 -28.41 1.48 5.43
C GLU A 170 -27.09 1.64 4.70
N PRO A 171 -25.97 1.85 5.41
CA PRO A 171 -24.65 1.83 4.77
C PRO A 171 -24.36 0.50 4.06
N GLU A 172 -23.46 0.54 3.09
CA GLU A 172 -23.01 -0.63 2.34
C GLU A 172 -21.47 -0.73 2.39
N LEU A 173 -20.96 -1.94 2.40
CA LEU A 173 -19.53 -2.19 2.26
C LEU A 173 -19.13 -2.07 0.79
N ILE A 174 -18.33 -1.06 0.48
CA ILE A 174 -17.79 -0.85 -0.84
C ILE A 174 -16.49 -1.62 -0.96
N VAL A 175 -16.35 -2.39 -2.02
CA VAL A 175 -15.23 -3.28 -2.26
C VAL A 175 -14.60 -2.93 -3.61
N THR A 176 -13.33 -2.53 -3.61
CA THR A 176 -12.55 -2.41 -4.84
C THR A 176 -11.77 -3.69 -5.08
N ASP A 177 -11.88 -4.23 -6.28
CA ASP A 177 -11.10 -5.40 -6.71
C ASP A 177 -10.25 -4.99 -7.92
N MET A 178 -8.97 -4.73 -7.66
CA MET A 178 -8.06 -4.20 -8.68
C MET A 178 -7.75 -5.22 -9.79
N ARG A 179 -7.84 -6.53 -9.55
CA ARG A 179 -7.61 -7.54 -10.58
C ARG A 179 -8.83 -7.76 -11.46
N ARG A 180 -10.02 -7.71 -10.88
CA ARG A 180 -11.29 -7.84 -11.60
C ARG A 180 -11.73 -6.53 -12.24
N GLY A 181 -11.14 -5.42 -11.85
CA GLY A 181 -11.47 -4.08 -12.36
C GLY A 181 -12.85 -3.62 -11.92
N THR A 182 -13.27 -3.92 -10.69
CA THR A 182 -14.63 -3.62 -10.23
C THR A 182 -14.66 -2.83 -8.93
N VAL A 183 -15.62 -1.91 -8.85
CA VAL A 183 -16.09 -1.30 -7.60
C VAL A 183 -17.48 -1.85 -7.34
N MET A 184 -17.66 -2.54 -6.22
CA MET A 184 -18.89 -3.25 -5.84
C MET A 184 -19.41 -2.71 -4.51
N ALA A 185 -20.73 -2.80 -4.31
CA ALA A 185 -21.36 -2.56 -3.01
C ALA A 185 -22.04 -3.84 -2.52
N MET A 186 -21.97 -4.11 -1.22
CA MET A 186 -22.63 -5.25 -0.59
C MET A 186 -23.08 -4.91 0.82
N THR A 187 -24.08 -5.64 1.33
CA THR A 187 -24.51 -5.56 2.73
C THR A 187 -24.04 -6.81 3.46
N PRO A 188 -23.11 -6.71 4.43
CA PRO A 188 -22.69 -7.82 5.27
C PRO A 188 -23.87 -8.51 5.96
N GLY A 189 -23.80 -9.83 6.20
CA GLY A 189 -24.85 -10.60 6.85
C GLY A 189 -26.09 -10.88 5.99
N ARG A 190 -26.15 -10.42 4.74
CA ARG A 190 -27.27 -10.66 3.81
C ARG A 190 -26.85 -11.53 2.63
N SER A 191 -26.67 -12.81 2.90
CA SER A 191 -26.24 -13.79 1.89
C SER A 191 -27.24 -14.00 0.75
N ASP A 192 -28.50 -13.55 0.89
CA ASP A 192 -29.55 -13.58 -0.12
C ASP A 192 -29.49 -12.40 -1.11
N THR A 193 -28.70 -11.39 -0.83
CA THR A 193 -28.52 -10.21 -1.67
C THR A 193 -27.14 -10.23 -2.33
N PRO A 194 -27.07 -10.47 -3.65
CA PRO A 194 -25.77 -10.48 -4.34
C PRO A 194 -25.12 -9.10 -4.35
N PRO A 195 -23.78 -8.99 -4.33
CA PRO A 195 -23.08 -7.74 -4.47
C PRO A 195 -23.47 -7.00 -5.77
N ARG A 196 -23.61 -5.68 -5.67
CA ARG A 196 -24.04 -4.79 -6.74
C ARG A 196 -22.83 -4.11 -7.39
N LEU A 197 -22.70 -4.18 -8.71
CA LEU A 197 -21.67 -3.47 -9.45
C LEU A 197 -21.99 -1.95 -9.47
N LEU A 198 -21.05 -1.14 -8.96
CA LEU A 198 -21.10 0.32 -9.06
C LEU A 198 -20.38 0.81 -10.31
N ALA A 199 -19.18 0.30 -10.57
CA ALA A 199 -18.39 0.65 -11.75
C ALA A 199 -17.48 -0.51 -12.18
N ALA A 200 -17.18 -0.55 -13.49
CA ALA A 200 -16.11 -1.34 -14.08
C ALA A 200 -15.00 -0.39 -14.55
N LEU A 201 -13.81 -0.53 -13.99
CA LEU A 201 -12.62 0.29 -14.24
C LEU A 201 -11.44 -0.59 -14.68
N ASN A 202 -10.23 -0.06 -14.75
CA ASN A 202 -9.09 -0.91 -15.08
C ASN A 202 -8.59 -1.69 -13.85
N GLN A 203 -7.96 -0.97 -12.90
CA GLN A 203 -7.45 -1.53 -11.65
C GLN A 203 -7.79 -0.57 -10.48
N PRO A 204 -9.07 -0.47 -10.05
CA PRO A 204 -9.45 0.40 -8.93
C PRO A 204 -8.81 -0.12 -7.65
N CYS A 205 -8.06 0.71 -6.93
CA CYS A 205 -7.37 0.31 -5.72
C CYS A 205 -7.85 1.02 -4.47
N HIS A 206 -8.40 2.22 -4.60
CA HIS A 206 -8.92 3.01 -3.47
C HIS A 206 -10.19 3.74 -3.85
N VAL A 207 -11.12 3.97 -2.90
CA VAL A 207 -12.37 4.69 -3.11
C VAL A 207 -12.74 5.54 -1.89
N GLU A 208 -13.13 6.81 -2.12
CA GLU A 208 -13.65 7.73 -1.11
C GLU A 208 -15.00 8.31 -1.50
N ALA A 209 -15.83 8.56 -0.49
CA ALA A 209 -17.09 9.25 -0.66
C ALA A 209 -16.93 10.76 -0.49
N CYS A 210 -17.63 11.53 -1.32
CA CYS A 210 -17.71 12.99 -1.23
C CYS A 210 -18.98 13.50 -1.91
N ASP A 211 -19.18 14.80 -1.87
CA ASP A 211 -20.12 15.53 -2.73
C ASP A 211 -19.28 16.46 -3.63
N LEU A 212 -18.79 15.90 -4.76
CA LEU A 212 -17.76 16.54 -5.57
C LEU A 212 -18.30 17.69 -6.41
N ASP A 213 -19.57 17.64 -6.79
CA ASP A 213 -20.23 18.70 -7.59
C ASP A 213 -21.21 19.57 -6.78
N GLY A 214 -21.29 19.35 -5.45
CA GLY A 214 -22.11 20.15 -4.54
C GLY A 214 -23.62 19.95 -4.73
N ASP A 215 -24.07 18.82 -5.33
CA ASP A 215 -25.49 18.57 -5.61
C ASP A 215 -26.24 17.88 -4.45
N GLY A 216 -25.52 17.52 -3.37
CA GLY A 216 -26.03 16.88 -2.16
C GLY A 216 -26.18 15.36 -2.28
N ALA A 217 -25.77 14.75 -3.38
CA ALA A 217 -25.73 13.30 -3.54
C ALA A 217 -24.33 12.77 -3.22
N THR A 218 -24.23 11.51 -2.77
CA THR A 218 -22.94 10.89 -2.47
C THR A 218 -22.25 10.44 -3.75
N ASP A 219 -21.23 11.18 -4.17
CA ASP A 219 -20.26 10.81 -5.18
C ASP A 219 -19.21 9.87 -4.62
N LEU A 220 -18.46 9.20 -5.51
CA LEU A 220 -17.25 8.46 -5.14
C LEU A 220 -16.09 8.93 -6.01
N VAL A 221 -14.92 9.13 -5.41
CA VAL A 221 -13.66 9.31 -6.14
C VAL A 221 -12.83 8.04 -6.01
N VAL A 222 -12.27 7.58 -7.13
CA VAL A 222 -11.58 6.28 -7.22
C VAL A 222 -10.19 6.47 -7.80
N ALA A 223 -9.20 5.94 -7.11
CA ALA A 223 -7.85 5.75 -7.62
C ALA A 223 -7.81 4.50 -8.53
N ASP A 224 -7.36 4.67 -9.78
CA ASP A 224 -7.25 3.58 -10.76
C ASP A 224 -5.80 3.47 -11.22
N LEU A 225 -5.14 2.39 -10.79
CA LEU A 225 -3.72 2.14 -11.01
C LEU A 225 -3.31 2.14 -12.50
N GLY A 226 -4.19 1.70 -13.39
CA GLY A 226 -3.88 1.55 -14.82
C GLY A 226 -3.01 0.34 -15.17
N SER A 227 -2.43 -0.35 -14.19
CA SER A 227 -1.79 -1.66 -14.31
C SER A 227 -1.78 -2.40 -12.97
N PHE A 228 -1.89 -3.73 -13.01
CA PHE A 228 -1.81 -4.55 -11.79
C PHE A 228 -0.39 -4.60 -11.23
N GLY A 229 0.63 -4.78 -12.07
CA GLY A 229 2.03 -4.80 -11.65
C GLY A 229 2.62 -3.39 -11.53
N ALA A 230 3.59 -3.21 -10.63
CA ALA A 230 4.37 -1.99 -10.50
C ALA A 230 5.24 -1.78 -11.75
N LEU A 231 4.85 -0.83 -12.59
CA LEU A 231 5.49 -0.51 -13.87
C LEU A 231 5.41 0.98 -14.12
N ASP A 232 6.46 1.56 -14.68
CA ASP A 232 6.42 2.91 -15.23
C ASP A 232 5.49 2.99 -16.44
N HIS A 233 4.47 3.81 -16.37
CA HIS A 233 3.52 4.08 -17.45
C HIS A 233 2.73 5.37 -17.17
N ASP A 234 1.85 5.75 -18.10
CA ASP A 234 0.96 6.93 -18.07
C ASP A 234 -0.54 6.56 -18.12
N ARG A 235 -0.92 5.39 -17.59
CA ARG A 235 -2.29 4.85 -17.68
C ARG A 235 -3.09 5.01 -16.40
N GLY A 236 -2.49 5.53 -15.33
CA GLY A 236 -3.18 5.83 -14.08
C GLY A 236 -4.23 6.91 -14.28
N ARG A 237 -5.29 6.84 -13.48
CA ARG A 237 -6.43 7.76 -13.57
C ARG A 237 -7.01 8.04 -12.19
N VAL A 238 -7.58 9.23 -12.06
CA VAL A 238 -8.57 9.53 -11.03
C VAL A 238 -9.94 9.53 -11.68
N VAL A 239 -10.87 8.77 -11.11
CA VAL A 239 -12.22 8.59 -11.67
C VAL A 239 -13.26 9.06 -10.66
N TRP A 240 -14.08 10.01 -11.08
CA TRP A 240 -15.30 10.40 -10.37
C TRP A 240 -16.43 9.47 -10.78
N LEU A 241 -17.05 8.81 -9.84
CA LEU A 241 -18.28 8.05 -10.01
C LEU A 241 -19.42 8.93 -9.57
N ARG A 242 -20.11 9.50 -10.54
CA ARG A 242 -21.27 10.37 -10.31
C ARG A 242 -22.53 9.52 -10.13
N PRO A 243 -23.31 9.73 -9.05
CA PRO A 243 -24.49 8.92 -8.80
C PRO A 243 -25.57 9.13 -9.85
N ARG A 244 -26.28 8.03 -10.16
CA ARG A 244 -27.45 7.98 -11.02
C ARG A 244 -28.55 7.22 -10.30
N ASP A 245 -29.79 7.46 -10.69
CA ASP A 245 -30.97 6.77 -10.13
C ASP A 245 -31.02 6.79 -8.59
N GLY A 246 -30.60 7.90 -7.97
CA GLY A 246 -30.57 8.07 -6.52
C GLY A 246 -29.52 7.20 -5.83
N GLY A 247 -28.31 7.05 -6.41
CA GLY A 247 -27.19 6.29 -5.84
C GLY A 247 -27.25 4.78 -6.08
N ARG A 248 -28.16 4.32 -6.94
CA ARG A 248 -28.25 2.89 -7.33
C ARG A 248 -27.27 2.50 -8.42
N ALA A 249 -26.88 3.44 -9.26
CA ALA A 249 -25.91 3.28 -10.33
C ALA A 249 -24.99 4.50 -10.35
N TYR A 250 -23.83 4.35 -10.95
CA TYR A 250 -22.84 5.41 -11.04
C TYR A 250 -22.34 5.56 -12.48
N GLU A 251 -22.10 6.79 -12.90
CA GLU A 251 -21.46 7.12 -14.17
C GLU A 251 -19.99 7.44 -13.94
N PRO A 252 -19.04 6.66 -14.49
CA PRO A 252 -17.63 6.93 -14.34
C PRO A 252 -17.19 8.09 -15.26
N ILE A 253 -16.59 9.13 -14.68
CA ILE A 253 -16.04 10.31 -15.33
C ILE A 253 -14.56 10.39 -14.97
N VAL A 254 -13.68 10.40 -15.98
CA VAL A 254 -12.23 10.54 -15.74
C VAL A 254 -11.92 12.02 -15.49
N VAL A 255 -11.45 12.36 -14.28
CA VAL A 255 -11.07 13.73 -13.89
C VAL A 255 -9.58 14.01 -14.03
N ALA A 256 -8.73 12.98 -13.94
CA ALA A 256 -7.31 13.05 -14.26
C ALA A 256 -6.84 11.78 -14.94
N SER A 257 -5.89 11.90 -15.88
CA SER A 257 -5.30 10.78 -16.61
C SER A 257 -3.93 11.13 -17.17
N GLY A 258 -3.24 10.15 -17.75
CA GLY A 258 -1.91 10.39 -18.31
C GLY A 258 -0.83 10.51 -17.21
N VAL A 259 -1.03 9.82 -16.10
CA VAL A 259 -0.16 9.80 -14.93
C VAL A 259 0.32 8.38 -14.64
N GLY A 260 1.30 8.22 -13.75
CA GLY A 260 1.73 6.93 -13.23
C GLY A 260 0.59 6.19 -12.51
N ARG A 261 0.90 5.11 -11.84
CA ARG A 261 -0.07 4.36 -11.04
C ARG A 261 -0.63 5.25 -9.93
N VAL A 262 -1.96 5.43 -9.90
CA VAL A 262 -2.65 6.19 -8.85
C VAL A 262 -3.07 5.22 -7.75
N ASP A 263 -2.46 5.32 -6.57
CA ASP A 263 -2.72 4.42 -5.44
C ASP A 263 -3.76 4.97 -4.45
N ASP A 264 -3.77 6.29 -4.21
CA ASP A 264 -4.73 6.92 -3.32
C ASP A 264 -5.23 8.26 -3.89
N VAL A 265 -6.46 8.64 -3.54
CA VAL A 265 -7.06 9.93 -3.84
C VAL A 265 -8.00 10.33 -2.71
N ARG A 266 -7.83 11.54 -2.17
CA ARG A 266 -8.65 12.08 -1.09
C ARG A 266 -9.22 13.45 -1.44
N PRO A 267 -10.53 13.64 -1.26
CA PRO A 267 -11.16 14.96 -1.42
C PRO A 267 -10.90 15.83 -0.17
N ALA A 268 -10.61 17.12 -0.41
CA ALA A 268 -10.46 18.11 0.65
C ALA A 268 -10.55 19.52 0.06
N ASP A 269 -11.14 20.46 0.79
CA ASP A 269 -11.15 21.88 0.43
C ASP A 269 -9.86 22.54 1.00
N PHE A 270 -8.79 22.54 0.20
CA PHE A 270 -7.48 23.03 0.64
C PHE A 270 -7.35 24.54 0.57
N ASP A 271 -8.18 25.24 -0.20
CA ASP A 271 -8.10 26.69 -0.34
C ASP A 271 -9.29 27.46 0.23
N GLN A 272 -10.23 26.72 0.83
CA GLN A 272 -11.41 27.25 1.53
C GLN A 272 -12.32 28.09 0.63
N ASP A 273 -12.41 27.72 -0.65
CA ASP A 273 -13.33 28.38 -1.59
C ASP A 273 -14.71 27.73 -1.64
N GLY A 274 -14.87 26.57 -0.97
CA GLY A 274 -16.13 25.87 -0.74
C GLY A 274 -16.39 24.75 -1.74
N ASP A 275 -15.48 24.49 -2.68
CA ASP A 275 -15.50 23.30 -3.50
C ASP A 275 -14.36 22.31 -3.12
N LEU A 276 -14.47 21.06 -3.57
CA LEU A 276 -13.51 20.04 -3.17
C LEU A 276 -12.39 19.92 -4.21
N ASP A 277 -11.16 20.08 -3.72
CA ASP A 277 -9.93 19.66 -4.38
C ASP A 277 -9.68 18.16 -4.15
N LEU A 278 -8.67 17.61 -4.83
CA LEU A 278 -8.24 16.23 -4.65
C LEU A 278 -6.73 16.18 -4.43
N VAL A 279 -6.28 15.60 -3.32
CA VAL A 279 -4.87 15.19 -3.18
C VAL A 279 -4.72 13.76 -3.67
N VAL A 280 -3.64 13.49 -4.42
CA VAL A 280 -3.46 12.24 -5.17
C VAL A 280 -2.07 11.68 -4.92
N ALA A 281 -2.02 10.41 -4.50
CA ALA A 281 -0.81 9.62 -4.47
C ALA A 281 -0.59 8.93 -5.82
N VAL A 282 0.45 9.33 -6.54
CA VAL A 282 0.87 8.65 -7.76
C VAL A 282 2.10 7.83 -7.44
N PHE A 283 1.91 6.54 -7.22
CA PHE A 283 3.00 5.62 -6.89
C PHE A 283 4.03 5.53 -8.02
N GLY A 284 3.54 5.35 -9.26
CA GLY A 284 4.40 5.11 -10.40
C GLY A 284 5.07 3.74 -10.33
N ALA A 285 6.38 3.74 -10.43
CA ALA A 285 7.32 2.68 -10.10
C ALA A 285 8.68 3.33 -9.85
N ASP A 286 9.59 3.40 -10.85
CA ASP A 286 10.91 4.01 -10.69
C ASP A 286 10.92 5.53 -10.96
N ARG A 287 10.02 6.04 -11.84
CA ARG A 287 10.13 7.40 -12.40
C ARG A 287 8.82 8.13 -12.64
N THR A 288 7.70 7.45 -12.66
CA THR A 288 6.41 8.04 -13.09
C THR A 288 5.50 8.42 -11.93
N GLY A 289 6.03 8.40 -10.70
CA GLY A 289 5.31 8.77 -9.47
C GLY A 289 5.48 10.22 -9.07
N ASP A 290 4.55 10.71 -8.29
CA ASP A 290 4.59 12.01 -7.62
C ASP A 290 3.49 12.12 -6.57
N VAL A 291 3.53 13.20 -5.77
CA VAL A 291 2.38 13.67 -4.99
C VAL A 291 1.83 14.92 -5.65
N ARG A 292 0.54 14.96 -5.89
CA ARG A 292 -0.09 16.12 -6.54
C ARG A 292 -1.39 16.53 -5.88
N VAL A 293 -1.74 17.80 -6.04
CA VAL A 293 -3.07 18.35 -5.77
C VAL A 293 -3.74 18.69 -7.10
N LEU A 294 -4.95 18.24 -7.27
CA LEU A 294 -5.85 18.63 -8.36
C LEU A 294 -6.75 19.73 -7.80
N TRP A 295 -6.42 20.98 -8.12
CA TRP A 295 -7.20 22.13 -7.71
C TRP A 295 -8.48 22.20 -8.52
N ASN A 296 -9.64 22.24 -7.86
CA ASN A 296 -10.91 22.49 -8.53
C ASN A 296 -10.99 23.98 -8.88
N VAL A 297 -11.17 24.26 -10.15
CA VAL A 297 -11.23 25.63 -10.69
C VAL A 297 -12.54 25.85 -11.43
N ALA A 298 -13.59 25.12 -11.07
CA ALA A 298 -14.92 25.30 -11.61
C ALA A 298 -15.56 26.57 -11.05
N GLU A 299 -16.39 27.23 -11.85
CA GLU A 299 -17.24 28.30 -11.33
C GLU A 299 -18.42 27.68 -10.53
N PRO A 300 -18.93 28.35 -9.49
CA PRO A 300 -20.02 27.83 -8.69
C PRO A 300 -21.22 27.33 -9.52
N GLY A 301 -21.57 26.04 -9.35
CA GLY A 301 -22.67 25.39 -10.07
C GLY A 301 -22.29 24.80 -11.42
N GLU A 302 -21.02 24.85 -11.83
CA GLU A 302 -20.50 24.12 -12.97
C GLU A 302 -19.92 22.76 -12.53
N PRO A 303 -19.83 21.77 -13.44
CA PRO A 303 -19.18 20.51 -13.12
C PRO A 303 -17.72 20.71 -12.71
N PRO A 304 -17.19 19.91 -11.78
CA PRO A 304 -15.81 19.98 -11.32
C PRO A 304 -14.79 19.96 -12.46
N ARG A 305 -13.81 20.84 -12.39
CA ARG A 305 -12.74 20.98 -13.38
C ARG A 305 -11.41 21.20 -12.68
N PHE A 306 -10.45 20.32 -12.92
CA PHE A 306 -9.22 20.26 -12.15
C PHE A 306 -8.01 20.79 -12.91
N THR A 307 -7.12 21.48 -12.16
CA THR A 307 -5.78 21.88 -12.60
C THR A 307 -4.75 21.22 -11.69
N PRO A 308 -3.82 20.40 -12.22
CA PRO A 308 -2.85 19.69 -11.39
C PRO A 308 -1.69 20.59 -10.97
N GLU A 309 -1.25 20.42 -9.71
CA GLU A 309 0.03 20.89 -9.17
C GLU A 309 0.79 19.70 -8.59
N ILE A 310 2.02 19.47 -9.03
CA ILE A 310 2.91 18.47 -8.43
C ILE A 310 3.58 19.13 -7.23
N VAL A 311 3.33 18.60 -6.04
CA VAL A 311 3.88 19.13 -4.78
C VAL A 311 5.14 18.40 -4.34
N ASP A 312 5.29 17.13 -4.76
CA ASP A 312 6.53 16.36 -4.60
C ASP A 312 6.73 15.45 -5.83
N PRO A 313 7.85 15.54 -6.54
CA PRO A 313 8.08 14.76 -7.76
C PRO A 313 8.64 13.35 -7.51
N ARG A 314 8.74 12.90 -6.26
CA ARG A 314 9.28 11.58 -5.93
C ARG A 314 8.24 10.47 -6.16
N PRO A 315 8.63 9.34 -6.77
CA PRO A 315 7.77 8.15 -6.88
C PRO A 315 7.63 7.44 -5.54
N GLY A 316 6.73 6.47 -5.48
CA GLY A 316 6.56 5.60 -4.32
C GLY A 316 5.46 6.01 -3.35
N THR A 317 4.68 7.07 -3.61
CA THR A 317 3.60 7.47 -2.71
C THR A 317 2.42 6.52 -2.79
N ILE A 318 2.03 5.95 -1.65
CA ILE A 318 0.92 4.99 -1.54
C ILE A 318 -0.29 5.55 -0.80
N HIS A 319 -0.10 6.46 0.16
CA HIS A 319 -1.20 7.11 0.90
C HIS A 319 -1.02 8.62 0.97
N VAL A 320 -2.15 9.33 0.95
CA VAL A 320 -2.24 10.77 1.21
C VAL A 320 -3.47 11.04 2.10
N LEU A 321 -3.26 11.58 3.30
CA LEU A 321 -4.29 11.71 4.32
C LEU A 321 -4.43 13.16 4.77
N PRO A 322 -5.50 13.88 4.35
CA PRO A 322 -5.74 15.26 4.76
C PRO A 322 -6.12 15.38 6.24
N ASN A 323 -5.57 16.38 6.91
CA ASN A 323 -5.98 16.85 8.24
C ASN A 323 -5.34 18.22 8.51
N ASP A 324 -5.92 19.02 9.40
CA ASP A 324 -5.29 20.26 9.91
C ASP A 324 -4.31 19.88 11.03
N PHE A 325 -3.03 19.66 10.68
CA PHE A 325 -2.02 19.17 11.62
C PHE A 325 -1.42 20.26 12.49
N ASP A 326 -1.39 21.52 12.04
CA ASP A 326 -0.79 22.62 12.79
C ASP A 326 -1.83 23.55 13.46
N GLY A 327 -3.12 23.27 13.26
CA GLY A 327 -4.24 23.95 13.89
C GLY A 327 -4.46 25.36 13.35
N ASP A 328 -4.01 25.68 12.14
CA ASP A 328 -4.16 27.00 11.54
C ASP A 328 -5.50 27.19 10.79
N GLY A 329 -6.28 26.11 10.67
CA GLY A 329 -7.59 26.05 10.04
C GLY A 329 -7.56 25.71 8.56
N TYR A 330 -6.40 25.60 7.92
CA TYR A 330 -6.25 25.08 6.57
C TYR A 330 -5.86 23.60 6.61
N LEU A 331 -6.41 22.81 5.69
CA LEU A 331 -6.05 21.41 5.63
C LEU A 331 -4.63 21.23 5.09
N ASP A 332 -3.83 20.52 5.86
CA ASP A 332 -2.57 19.90 5.47
C ASP A 332 -2.81 18.48 4.97
N PHE A 333 -1.76 17.74 4.65
CA PHE A 333 -1.87 16.29 4.48
C PHE A 333 -0.54 15.59 4.81
N VAL A 334 -0.63 14.36 5.28
CA VAL A 334 0.53 13.46 5.35
C VAL A 334 0.53 12.54 4.14
N ALA A 335 1.73 12.22 3.64
CA ALA A 335 1.95 11.23 2.61
C ALA A 335 2.86 10.12 3.12
N LEU A 336 2.54 8.87 2.79
CA LEU A 336 3.42 7.72 2.95
C LEU A 336 4.13 7.45 1.62
N ILE A 337 5.42 7.73 1.58
CA ILE A 337 6.27 7.56 0.41
C ILE A 337 7.15 6.34 0.66
N SER A 338 6.89 5.25 -0.03
CA SER A 338 7.56 3.96 0.11
C SER A 338 8.78 3.83 -0.83
N GLN A 339 9.15 2.62 -1.18
CA GLN A 339 10.27 2.26 -2.04
C GLN A 339 11.62 2.73 -1.48
N GLU A 340 12.41 3.49 -2.25
CA GLU A 340 13.71 3.99 -1.81
C GLU A 340 13.62 5.06 -0.72
N HIS A 341 12.44 5.62 -0.45
CA HIS A 341 12.27 6.73 0.48
C HIS A 341 11.86 6.29 1.89
N GLU A 342 10.95 5.31 2.00
CA GLU A 342 10.45 4.80 3.28
C GLU A 342 10.16 5.93 4.29
N GLN A 343 9.34 6.91 3.88
CA GLN A 343 9.17 8.17 4.59
C GLN A 343 7.70 8.48 4.85
N VAL A 344 7.39 8.95 6.05
CA VAL A 344 6.16 9.67 6.37
C VAL A 344 6.46 11.16 6.29
N ALA A 345 5.88 11.84 5.30
CA ALA A 345 6.08 13.25 5.01
C ALA A 345 4.80 14.06 5.26
N LEU A 346 4.90 15.14 6.02
CA LEU A 346 3.82 16.12 6.21
C LEU A 346 3.98 17.25 5.21
N PHE A 347 2.90 17.59 4.54
CA PHE A 347 2.80 18.71 3.61
C PHE A 347 1.92 19.79 4.22
N ILE A 348 2.57 20.83 4.76
CA ILE A 348 1.92 21.92 5.47
C ILE A 348 1.43 22.96 4.47
N ASN A 349 0.14 23.27 4.50
CA ASN A 349 -0.49 24.27 3.63
C ASN A 349 0.06 25.66 3.92
N GLN A 350 0.46 26.40 2.90
CA GLN A 350 1.04 27.73 3.03
C GLN A 350 0.04 28.87 2.85
N ARG A 351 -1.22 28.59 2.53
CA ARG A 351 -2.23 29.62 2.22
C ARG A 351 -2.61 30.47 3.43
N GLY A 352 -2.70 29.89 4.62
CA GLY A 352 -2.94 30.61 5.88
C GLY A 352 -1.79 31.48 6.39
N ARG A 353 -0.60 31.45 5.77
CA ARG A 353 0.62 32.05 6.32
C ARG A 353 0.98 33.38 5.65
N PRO A 354 1.64 34.32 6.40
CA PRO A 354 2.16 35.57 5.83
C PRO A 354 3.13 35.28 4.69
N GLN A 355 2.78 35.70 3.47
CA GLN A 355 3.60 35.49 2.30
C GLN A 355 4.85 36.35 2.30
N PRO A 356 6.04 35.85 1.91
CA PRO A 356 7.23 36.67 1.76
C PRO A 356 7.02 37.71 0.66
N THR A 357 7.50 38.94 0.90
CA THR A 357 7.36 40.11 0.00
C THR A 357 8.15 40.00 -1.32
N VAL A 358 8.76 38.84 -1.63
CA VAL A 358 9.56 38.61 -2.84
C VAL A 358 8.83 37.66 -3.78
N SER A 359 8.77 38.00 -5.06
CA SER A 359 8.09 37.27 -6.14
C SER A 359 8.85 35.97 -6.49
N PHE A 360 8.78 34.96 -5.63
CA PHE A 360 9.06 33.58 -6.03
C PHE A 360 7.72 32.90 -6.31
N PRO A 361 7.67 31.86 -7.19
CA PRO A 361 6.47 31.03 -7.30
C PRO A 361 6.10 30.53 -5.89
N MET A 362 4.86 30.79 -5.47
CA MET A 362 4.36 30.28 -4.20
C MET A 362 4.33 28.77 -4.27
N VAL A 363 4.97 28.12 -3.31
CA VAL A 363 4.78 26.70 -3.06
C VAL A 363 3.50 26.58 -2.24
N SER A 364 2.50 25.84 -2.74
CA SER A 364 1.22 25.70 -2.04
C SER A 364 1.38 24.92 -0.73
N PHE A 365 2.34 24.00 -0.69
CA PHE A 365 2.66 23.17 0.49
C PHE A 365 4.16 23.20 0.81
N HIS A 366 4.47 23.12 2.09
CA HIS A 366 5.85 22.96 2.59
C HIS A 366 6.01 21.56 3.19
N MET A 367 6.93 20.77 2.65
CA MET A 367 7.18 19.40 3.13
C MET A 367 8.10 19.40 4.36
N GLN A 368 7.71 18.60 5.36
CA GLN A 368 8.48 18.26 6.54
C GLN A 368 8.50 16.73 6.70
N SER A 369 9.68 16.13 6.88
CA SER A 369 9.77 14.71 7.25
C SER A 369 9.32 14.53 8.70
N LEU A 370 8.35 13.64 8.94
CA LEU A 370 7.91 13.26 10.29
C LEU A 370 8.68 12.04 10.78
N TRP A 371 8.94 11.09 9.88
CA TRP A 371 9.64 9.85 10.18
C TRP A 371 10.25 9.24 8.91
N GLU A 372 11.33 8.51 9.09
CA GLU A 372 12.01 7.80 8.00
C GLU A 372 12.36 6.39 8.44
N GLY A 373 12.13 5.41 7.55
CA GLY A 373 12.49 4.02 7.76
C GLY A 373 14.01 3.85 7.94
N PRO A 374 14.44 2.80 8.67
CA PRO A 374 15.85 2.58 8.93
C PRO A 374 16.65 2.21 7.68
N ASP A 375 16.00 1.64 6.68
CA ASP A 375 16.57 1.35 5.36
C ASP A 375 15.47 1.19 4.28
N LEU A 376 15.88 1.11 3.02
CA LEU A 376 14.98 1.00 1.86
C LEU A 376 14.19 -0.33 1.78
N THR A 377 14.49 -1.30 2.62
CA THR A 377 13.80 -2.60 2.67
C THR A 377 12.80 -2.69 3.82
N PHE A 378 12.49 -1.54 4.43
CA PHE A 378 11.58 -1.50 5.57
C PHE A 378 10.15 -1.90 5.18
N GLY A 379 9.72 -1.57 3.95
CA GLY A 379 8.50 -2.06 3.35
C GLY A 379 7.25 -1.32 3.81
N SER A 380 7.27 0.00 3.82
CA SER A 380 6.12 0.85 4.14
C SER A 380 4.88 0.45 3.36
N ASN A 381 3.72 0.30 4.03
CA ASN A 381 2.52 -0.22 3.39
C ASN A 381 1.24 0.53 3.79
N GLY A 382 0.85 0.59 5.06
CA GLY A 382 -0.40 1.19 5.50
C GLY A 382 -0.21 2.38 6.44
N LEU A 383 -1.15 3.32 6.39
CA LEU A 383 -1.18 4.50 7.25
C LEU A 383 -2.62 4.86 7.62
N GLN A 384 -2.90 5.13 8.90
CA GLN A 384 -4.18 5.62 9.41
C GLN A 384 -3.96 6.80 10.35
N LEU A 385 -4.81 7.83 10.25
CA LEU A 385 -4.90 8.91 11.23
C LEU A 385 -5.77 8.45 12.40
N VAL A 386 -5.28 8.55 13.62
CA VAL A 386 -5.99 8.15 14.83
C VAL A 386 -5.31 8.74 16.07
N ASP A 387 -6.07 9.14 17.05
CA ASP A 387 -5.58 9.53 18.38
C ASP A 387 -5.53 8.26 19.26
N VAL A 388 -4.36 7.60 19.31
CA VAL A 388 -4.21 6.26 19.93
C VAL A 388 -4.25 6.34 21.45
N ASP A 389 -3.73 7.42 22.04
CA ASP A 389 -3.63 7.58 23.50
C ASP A 389 -4.61 8.60 24.09
N ALA A 390 -5.56 9.07 23.28
CA ALA A 390 -6.63 10.00 23.65
C ALA A 390 -6.14 11.30 24.28
N ASP A 391 -4.99 11.82 23.82
CA ASP A 391 -4.42 13.10 24.29
C ASP A 391 -4.94 14.31 23.49
N GLY A 392 -5.62 14.09 22.38
CA GLY A 392 -6.25 15.08 21.51
C GLY A 392 -5.40 15.49 20.32
N ASP A 393 -4.16 15.03 20.21
CA ASP A 393 -3.30 15.18 19.05
C ASP A 393 -3.44 13.97 18.11
N ILE A 394 -3.54 14.18 16.80
CA ILE A 394 -3.67 13.08 15.84
C ILE A 394 -2.33 12.38 15.65
N ASP A 395 -2.33 11.10 15.93
CA ASP A 395 -1.23 10.16 15.70
C ASP A 395 -1.33 9.48 14.33
N LEU A 396 -0.34 8.63 14.04
CA LEU A 396 -0.32 7.80 12.84
C LEU A 396 -0.12 6.34 13.23
N LEU A 397 -1.10 5.50 12.92
CA LEU A 397 -0.93 4.05 12.95
C LEU A 397 -0.35 3.62 11.61
N TYR A 398 0.81 2.96 11.65
CA TYR A 398 1.63 2.70 10.48
C TYR A 398 1.99 1.22 10.39
N THR A 399 1.93 0.64 9.19
CA THR A 399 2.39 -0.72 8.94
C THR A 399 3.53 -0.75 7.94
N ASN A 400 4.43 -1.70 8.13
CA ASN A 400 5.49 -2.02 7.20
C ASN A 400 5.55 -3.53 6.99
N GLY A 401 5.35 -3.98 5.77
CA GLY A 401 5.25 -5.40 5.47
C GLY A 401 5.37 -5.74 4.00
N ASP A 402 5.67 -4.75 3.16
CA ASP A 402 5.83 -5.01 1.73
C ASP A 402 7.06 -5.90 1.46
N ALA A 403 6.82 -7.02 0.76
CA ALA A 403 7.82 -7.97 0.30
C ALA A 403 7.67 -8.24 -1.21
N PHE A 404 6.97 -7.36 -1.94
CA PHE A 404 6.64 -7.59 -3.34
C PHE A 404 7.83 -7.38 -4.27
N ASP A 405 8.66 -6.38 -4.00
CA ASP A 405 9.70 -5.93 -4.92
C ASP A 405 10.81 -6.96 -5.13
N ASN A 406 11.24 -7.62 -4.07
CA ASN A 406 12.35 -8.57 -4.10
C ASN A 406 11.97 -9.97 -3.62
N GLY A 407 10.74 -10.15 -3.09
CA GLY A 407 10.27 -11.42 -2.54
C GLY A 407 10.90 -11.80 -1.21
N PHE A 408 11.69 -10.94 -0.57
CA PHE A 408 12.23 -11.18 0.76
C PHE A 408 11.33 -10.58 1.84
N VAL A 409 11.06 -11.37 2.88
CA VAL A 409 10.42 -10.86 4.10
C VAL A 409 11.47 -10.30 5.05
N ASN A 410 11.22 -9.10 5.57
CA ASN A 410 12.13 -8.45 6.50
C ASN A 410 11.72 -8.77 7.95
N PRO A 411 12.66 -9.14 8.85
CA PRO A 411 12.38 -9.32 10.28
C PRO A 411 11.83 -8.07 10.99
N ARG A 412 11.96 -6.91 10.36
CA ARG A 412 11.45 -5.64 10.89
C ARG A 412 10.02 -5.33 10.49
N HIS A 413 9.36 -6.20 9.68
CA HIS A 413 7.95 -6.03 9.36
C HIS A 413 7.08 -6.01 10.61
N GLY A 414 6.08 -5.14 10.67
CA GLY A 414 5.22 -5.02 11.84
C GLY A 414 4.27 -3.83 11.82
N VAL A 415 3.71 -3.57 12.99
CA VAL A 415 2.82 -2.45 13.26
C VAL A 415 3.54 -1.45 14.13
N GLN A 416 3.50 -0.19 13.74
CA GLN A 416 4.13 0.94 14.42
C GLN A 416 3.06 1.98 14.79
N TRP A 417 3.30 2.70 15.84
CA TRP A 417 2.58 3.88 16.24
C TRP A 417 3.54 5.07 16.22
N LEU A 418 3.27 6.06 15.40
CA LEU A 418 3.97 7.32 15.40
C LEU A 418 3.16 8.28 16.27
N GLU A 419 3.56 8.38 17.55
CA GLU A 419 2.94 9.24 18.54
C GLU A 419 3.25 10.70 18.25
N ASN A 420 2.22 11.53 18.12
CA ASN A 420 2.34 12.97 18.05
C ASN A 420 2.46 13.56 19.47
N GLN A 421 3.64 14.02 19.86
CA GLN A 421 3.89 14.62 21.17
C GLN A 421 3.64 16.14 21.17
N GLY A 422 2.81 16.65 20.26
CA GLY A 422 2.56 18.05 20.04
C GLY A 422 3.65 18.76 19.24
N GLN A 423 3.29 19.90 18.62
CA GLN A 423 4.18 20.70 17.79
C GLN A 423 4.81 19.92 16.63
N LEU A 424 4.06 19.01 16.04
CA LEU A 424 4.46 18.15 14.90
C LEU A 424 5.72 17.30 15.19
N ARG A 425 5.92 16.94 16.45
CA ARG A 425 7.02 16.06 16.87
C ARG A 425 6.51 14.65 17.06
N PHE A 426 6.92 13.75 16.19
CA PHE A 426 6.51 12.35 16.22
C PHE A 426 7.58 11.44 16.82
N VAL A 427 7.15 10.44 17.58
CA VAL A 427 7.99 9.38 18.15
C VAL A 427 7.46 8.03 17.74
N CYS A 428 8.32 7.19 17.14
CA CYS A 428 7.93 5.87 16.68
C CYS A 428 7.97 4.85 17.81
N HIS A 429 6.86 4.15 18.03
CA HIS A 429 6.73 3.01 18.94
C HIS A 429 6.40 1.75 18.13
N ARG A 430 7.15 0.69 18.34
CA ARG A 430 6.84 -0.61 17.75
C ARG A 430 5.80 -1.31 18.62
N LEU A 431 4.62 -1.61 18.03
CA LEU A 431 3.53 -2.26 18.74
C LEU A 431 3.64 -3.79 18.66
N THR A 432 3.91 -4.34 17.49
CA THR A 432 4.10 -5.79 17.31
C THR A 432 4.88 -6.11 16.04
N ASP A 433 5.46 -7.31 16.02
CA ASP A 433 6.02 -7.92 14.80
C ASP A 433 4.89 -8.63 14.05
N LEU A 434 4.76 -8.34 12.77
CA LEU A 434 3.82 -9.00 11.86
C LEU A 434 4.42 -9.00 10.46
N VAL A 435 4.94 -10.15 10.04
CA VAL A 435 5.53 -10.25 8.69
C VAL A 435 4.44 -10.09 7.65
N GLY A 436 4.67 -9.21 6.68
CA GLY A 436 3.66 -8.86 5.68
C GLY A 436 2.57 -7.91 6.18
N ALA A 437 2.79 -7.18 7.29
CA ALA A 437 1.82 -6.22 7.82
C ALA A 437 1.38 -5.23 6.73
N CYS A 438 0.11 -5.34 6.31
CA CYS A 438 -0.42 -4.59 5.18
C CYS A 438 -1.25 -3.40 5.65
N VAL A 439 -2.26 -3.65 6.45
CA VAL A 439 -3.17 -2.63 6.99
C VAL A 439 -3.37 -2.89 8.47
N ALA A 440 -3.45 -1.81 9.26
CA ALA A 440 -3.89 -1.84 10.64
C ALA A 440 -4.96 -0.76 10.85
N SER A 441 -5.92 -1.04 11.73
CA SER A 441 -6.96 -0.09 12.12
C SER A 441 -7.24 -0.17 13.60
N ALA A 442 -7.46 0.99 14.22
CA ALA A 442 -7.76 1.12 15.63
C ALA A 442 -9.25 1.35 15.87
N GLY A 443 -9.79 0.77 16.95
CA GLY A 443 -11.16 0.92 17.38
C GLY A 443 -11.40 0.24 18.73
N ASP A 444 -12.38 0.71 19.49
CA ASP A 444 -12.79 0.16 20.79
C ASP A 444 -13.64 -1.10 20.56
N PHE A 445 -13.00 -2.28 20.58
CA PHE A 445 -13.67 -3.56 20.30
C PHE A 445 -14.34 -4.17 21.53
N ASP A 446 -13.84 -3.91 22.73
CA ASP A 446 -14.34 -4.49 23.95
C ASP A 446 -15.12 -3.51 24.85
N ARG A 447 -15.23 -2.26 24.38
CA ARG A 447 -16.06 -1.19 24.98
C ARG A 447 -15.56 -0.77 26.36
N ASP A 448 -14.27 -0.68 26.52
CA ASP A 448 -13.64 -0.20 27.75
C ASP A 448 -13.14 1.25 27.66
N ASP A 449 -13.49 1.95 26.54
CA ASP A 449 -13.18 3.35 26.23
C ASP A 449 -11.70 3.58 25.86
N ASP A 450 -10.92 2.54 25.58
CA ASP A 450 -9.61 2.67 24.94
C ASP A 450 -9.58 2.05 23.53
N LEU A 451 -8.53 2.29 22.76
CA LEU A 451 -8.45 1.83 21.38
C LEU A 451 -7.60 0.58 21.25
N ASP A 452 -8.22 -0.50 20.81
CA ASP A 452 -7.56 -1.70 20.34
C ASP A 452 -7.14 -1.58 18.88
N ILE A 453 -6.32 -2.50 18.40
CA ILE A 453 -5.85 -2.49 17.02
C ILE A 453 -6.01 -3.87 16.39
N VAL A 454 -6.64 -3.95 15.22
CA VAL A 454 -6.58 -5.11 14.34
C VAL A 454 -5.60 -4.84 13.22
N ALA A 455 -4.69 -5.78 12.96
CA ALA A 455 -3.74 -5.70 11.84
C ALA A 455 -3.75 -6.98 11.02
N VAL A 456 -3.64 -6.83 9.69
CA VAL A 456 -3.71 -7.91 8.72
C VAL A 456 -2.42 -8.01 7.91
N SER A 457 -2.17 -9.21 7.40
CA SER A 457 -0.95 -9.53 6.65
C SER A 457 -1.27 -9.99 5.23
N TRP A 458 -0.49 -9.43 4.30
CA TRP A 458 -0.45 -9.88 2.92
C TRP A 458 0.99 -10.20 2.50
N LEU A 459 1.18 -11.31 1.79
CA LEU A 459 2.48 -11.72 1.25
C LEU A 459 2.30 -12.31 -0.15
N PRO A 460 3.29 -12.17 -1.04
CA PRO A 460 3.37 -12.96 -2.26
C PRO A 460 3.32 -14.48 -1.99
N ASP A 461 2.91 -15.28 -2.97
CA ASP A 461 2.76 -16.74 -2.81
C ASP A 461 4.06 -17.44 -2.37
N ARG A 462 5.18 -16.88 -2.73
CA ARG A 462 6.50 -17.36 -2.31
C ARG A 462 7.36 -16.19 -1.88
N VAL A 463 7.90 -16.31 -0.69
CA VAL A 463 8.85 -15.37 -0.14
C VAL A 463 10.13 -16.08 0.30
N GLU A 464 11.20 -15.33 0.35
CA GLU A 464 12.49 -15.72 0.89
C GLU A 464 12.71 -15.01 2.25
N PRO A 465 13.50 -15.56 3.14
CA PRO A 465 14.19 -16.84 3.05
C PRO A 465 13.26 -18.03 3.34
N ALA A 466 13.58 -19.20 2.78
CA ALA A 466 12.75 -20.41 2.90
C ALA A 466 12.45 -20.83 4.35
N ASN A 467 13.35 -20.53 5.30
CA ASN A 467 13.14 -20.84 6.73
C ASN A 467 12.00 -20.02 7.38
N PHE A 468 11.46 -19.01 6.70
CA PHE A 468 10.24 -18.32 7.11
C PHE A 468 9.04 -19.26 7.24
N TYR A 469 8.99 -20.32 6.41
CA TYR A 469 7.90 -21.30 6.41
C TYR A 469 8.01 -22.38 7.49
N ASP A 470 9.08 -22.41 8.27
CA ASP A 470 9.31 -23.43 9.30
C ASP A 470 8.40 -23.27 10.54
N ARG A 471 7.63 -22.16 10.61
CA ARG A 471 6.77 -21.79 11.73
C ARG A 471 5.38 -21.38 11.28
N PRO A 472 4.35 -21.47 12.16
CA PRO A 472 3.09 -20.79 11.93
C PRO A 472 3.32 -19.28 11.71
N ARG A 473 2.54 -18.68 10.82
CA ARG A 473 2.65 -17.27 10.44
C ARG A 473 1.33 -16.59 10.77
N ALA A 474 1.36 -15.64 11.69
CA ALA A 474 0.21 -14.83 11.97
C ALA A 474 -0.27 -14.12 10.68
N SER A 475 -1.56 -14.11 10.48
CA SER A 475 -2.23 -13.49 9.34
C SER A 475 -3.11 -12.33 9.76
N ILE A 476 -3.78 -12.48 10.92
CA ILE A 476 -4.56 -11.44 11.57
C ILE A 476 -4.18 -11.43 13.04
N VAL A 477 -3.86 -10.25 13.55
CA VAL A 477 -3.58 -10.04 14.98
C VAL A 477 -4.51 -8.98 15.53
N TYR A 478 -4.91 -9.17 16.80
CA TYR A 478 -5.62 -8.22 17.61
C TYR A 478 -4.69 -7.78 18.75
N LEU A 479 -4.52 -6.51 18.91
CA LEU A 479 -3.73 -5.89 19.98
C LEU A 479 -4.70 -5.23 20.94
N GLU A 480 -4.93 -5.88 22.09
CA GLU A 480 -5.73 -5.36 23.18
C GLU A 480 -4.93 -4.29 23.92
N GLN A 481 -5.48 -3.09 24.08
CA GLN A 481 -4.89 -2.09 24.95
C GLN A 481 -5.35 -2.37 26.39
N THR A 482 -4.46 -2.86 27.24
CA THR A 482 -4.76 -3.26 28.63
C THR A 482 -4.49 -2.16 29.65
N ALA A 483 -3.86 -1.10 29.23
CA ALA A 483 -3.60 0.14 29.96
C ALA A 483 -3.08 1.18 28.94
N PRO A 484 -3.12 2.48 29.25
CA PRO A 484 -2.63 3.52 28.35
C PRO A 484 -1.25 3.17 27.76
N ARG A 485 -1.17 3.10 26.42
CA ARG A 485 0.06 2.79 25.66
C ARG A 485 0.62 1.37 25.85
N THR A 486 -0.16 0.44 26.43
CA THR A 486 0.26 -0.91 26.72
C THR A 486 -0.61 -1.90 25.99
N PHE A 487 -0.07 -2.51 24.97
CA PHE A 487 -0.77 -3.47 24.12
C PHE A 487 -0.32 -4.90 24.41
N VAL A 488 -1.26 -5.83 24.43
CA VAL A 488 -1.01 -7.27 24.43
C VAL A 488 -1.57 -7.89 23.15
N ARG A 489 -0.86 -8.89 22.63
CA ARG A 489 -1.13 -9.48 21.34
C ARG A 489 -1.96 -10.75 21.46
N HIS A 490 -2.96 -10.89 20.56
CA HIS A 490 -3.72 -12.10 20.33
C HIS A 490 -3.66 -12.44 18.82
N THR A 491 -3.19 -13.63 18.47
CA THR A 491 -3.23 -14.09 17.08
C THR A 491 -4.61 -14.67 16.78
N LEU A 492 -5.37 -14.04 15.87
CA LEU A 492 -6.72 -14.47 15.48
C LEU A 492 -6.71 -15.46 14.32
N GLU A 493 -5.80 -15.31 13.36
CA GLU A 493 -5.66 -16.19 12.20
C GLU A 493 -4.18 -16.46 11.88
N GLU A 494 -3.88 -17.66 11.41
CA GLU A 494 -2.54 -18.07 10.98
C GLU A 494 -2.55 -18.67 9.58
N ASN A 495 -1.41 -18.54 8.89
CA ASN A 495 -1.10 -19.19 7.61
C ASN A 495 -2.05 -18.81 6.44
N SER A 496 -2.66 -17.62 6.50
CA SER A 496 -3.54 -17.05 5.47
C SER A 496 -3.12 -15.61 5.13
N ASN A 497 -1.83 -15.39 4.84
CA ASN A 497 -1.26 -14.06 4.59
C ASN A 497 -1.69 -13.52 3.21
N VAL A 498 -3.00 -13.28 3.04
CA VAL A 498 -3.66 -12.88 1.79
C VAL A 498 -4.62 -11.70 1.97
N HIS A 499 -4.56 -11.04 3.13
CA HIS A 499 -5.46 -9.95 3.50
C HIS A 499 -4.80 -8.60 3.19
N ALA A 500 -5.27 -7.95 2.12
CA ALA A 500 -4.70 -6.68 1.65
C ALA A 500 -5.58 -5.46 1.97
N ALA A 501 -6.77 -5.66 2.55
CA ALA A 501 -7.69 -4.60 2.91
C ALA A 501 -8.37 -4.91 4.25
N LEU A 502 -8.67 -3.87 5.02
CA LEU A 502 -9.30 -3.94 6.33
C LEU A 502 -10.27 -2.76 6.49
N GLN A 503 -11.47 -3.01 7.02
CA GLN A 503 -12.45 -1.99 7.35
C GLN A 503 -13.12 -2.35 8.68
N LEU A 504 -13.19 -1.40 9.60
CA LEU A 504 -13.91 -1.51 10.87
C LEU A 504 -15.26 -0.80 10.79
N ALA A 505 -16.31 -1.42 11.27
CA ALA A 505 -17.61 -0.79 11.50
C ALA A 505 -18.49 -1.71 12.33
N ASP A 506 -19.56 -1.17 12.92
CA ASP A 506 -20.71 -1.93 13.39
C ASP A 506 -21.58 -2.27 12.17
N PHE A 507 -21.34 -3.46 11.56
CA PHE A 507 -22.00 -3.83 10.30
C PHE A 507 -23.42 -4.33 10.47
N ASP A 508 -23.81 -4.82 11.66
CA ASP A 508 -25.15 -5.34 11.91
C ASP A 508 -26.00 -4.45 12.84
N GLY A 509 -25.43 -3.36 13.34
CA GLY A 509 -26.11 -2.35 14.12
C GLY A 509 -26.40 -2.77 15.56
N ASP A 510 -25.66 -3.74 16.10
CA ASP A 510 -25.86 -4.23 17.48
C ASP A 510 -25.06 -3.42 18.53
N GLY A 511 -24.17 -2.56 18.08
CA GLY A 511 -23.43 -1.58 18.90
C GLY A 511 -22.05 -2.05 19.31
N ASP A 512 -21.56 -3.18 18.85
CA ASP A 512 -20.16 -3.56 18.97
C ASP A 512 -19.42 -3.43 17.60
N LEU A 513 -18.09 -3.39 17.64
CA LEU A 513 -17.28 -3.11 16.46
C LEU A 513 -16.85 -4.41 15.80
N ASP A 514 -17.27 -4.60 14.55
CA ASP A 514 -16.85 -5.69 13.67
C ASP A 514 -15.67 -5.29 12.79
N PHE A 515 -15.12 -6.24 12.04
CA PHE A 515 -14.19 -5.91 10.96
C PHE A 515 -14.35 -6.80 9.72
N ALA A 516 -14.06 -6.22 8.56
CA ALA A 516 -14.03 -6.91 7.28
C ALA A 516 -12.61 -6.95 6.74
N VAL A 517 -12.20 -8.08 6.13
CA VAL A 517 -10.91 -8.22 5.48
C VAL A 517 -11.07 -8.62 4.02
N GLY A 518 -10.31 -7.98 3.14
CA GLY A 518 -10.30 -8.23 1.71
C GLY A 518 -9.28 -9.29 1.32
N TYR A 519 -9.68 -10.20 0.44
CA TYR A 519 -8.85 -11.31 -0.02
C TYR A 519 -8.10 -10.96 -1.31
N ALA A 520 -6.79 -11.06 -1.30
CA ALA A 520 -5.91 -10.80 -2.45
C ALA A 520 -4.91 -11.95 -2.61
N ALA A 521 -5.26 -12.97 -3.41
CA ALA A 521 -4.40 -14.14 -3.64
C ALA A 521 -3.83 -14.15 -5.06
N ASN A 522 -2.59 -14.61 -5.21
CA ASN A 522 -1.95 -14.79 -6.51
C ASN A 522 -2.16 -16.21 -7.08
N GLU A 523 -2.19 -17.24 -6.25
CA GLU A 523 -2.35 -18.64 -6.65
C GLU A 523 -3.79 -19.17 -6.43
N PRO A 524 -4.25 -20.25 -7.11
CA PRO A 524 -5.53 -20.89 -6.86
C PRO A 524 -5.62 -21.43 -5.43
N SER A 525 -6.57 -20.89 -4.64
CA SER A 525 -6.93 -21.54 -3.39
C SER A 525 -7.87 -22.74 -3.64
N PRO A 526 -7.64 -23.90 -3.00
CA PRO A 526 -8.58 -25.02 -3.04
C PRO A 526 -9.95 -24.72 -2.41
N ALA A 527 -10.05 -23.62 -1.65
CA ALA A 527 -11.23 -23.26 -0.85
C ALA A 527 -12.27 -22.40 -1.61
N GLY A 528 -12.23 -22.36 -2.94
CA GLY A 528 -13.13 -21.51 -3.73
C GLY A 528 -12.65 -20.06 -3.82
N THR A 529 -13.49 -19.19 -4.37
CA THR A 529 -13.16 -17.78 -4.60
C THR A 529 -13.55 -16.94 -3.40
N ARG A 530 -12.85 -17.07 -2.27
CA ARG A 530 -13.00 -16.13 -1.13
C ARG A 530 -12.75 -14.72 -1.64
N TRP A 531 -13.56 -13.78 -1.20
CA TRP A 531 -13.52 -12.39 -1.65
C TRP A 531 -13.38 -11.43 -0.48
N VAL A 532 -14.29 -11.52 0.51
CA VAL A 532 -14.29 -10.75 1.74
C VAL A 532 -14.68 -11.69 2.89
N ASP A 533 -14.01 -11.57 4.02
CA ASP A 533 -14.42 -12.22 5.27
C ASP A 533 -14.87 -11.13 6.23
N ILE A 534 -16.05 -11.33 6.85
CA ILE A 534 -16.56 -10.47 7.91
C ILE A 534 -16.32 -11.18 9.24
N TRP A 535 -15.70 -10.49 10.15
CA TRP A 535 -15.41 -10.93 11.52
C TRP A 535 -16.39 -10.24 12.45
N TRP A 536 -17.48 -10.94 12.77
CA TRP A 536 -18.55 -10.48 13.64
C TRP A 536 -18.11 -10.52 15.08
N ASN A 537 -18.07 -9.40 15.76
CA ASN A 537 -17.85 -9.33 17.21
C ASN A 537 -19.06 -9.95 17.92
N GLN A 538 -18.82 -10.72 18.95
CA GLN A 538 -19.87 -11.42 19.71
C GLN A 538 -20.03 -10.85 21.13
N LEU A 539 -19.50 -9.64 21.38
CA LEU A 539 -19.58 -9.02 22.71
C LEU A 539 -21.02 -8.72 23.08
N LEU A 540 -21.79 -8.14 22.17
CA LEU A 540 -23.19 -7.77 22.38
C LEU A 540 -24.19 -8.64 21.62
N SER A 541 -23.70 -9.50 20.71
CA SER A 541 -24.58 -10.21 19.79
C SER A 541 -25.55 -11.15 20.50
N GLY A 542 -26.83 -10.88 20.29
CA GLY A 542 -27.93 -11.82 20.49
C GLY A 542 -28.15 -12.79 19.33
N ARG A 543 -27.25 -12.88 18.36
CA ARG A 543 -27.33 -13.82 17.23
C ARG A 543 -27.21 -15.25 17.74
N ALA A 544 -28.30 -16.03 17.63
CA ALA A 544 -28.24 -17.46 17.84
C ALA A 544 -27.25 -18.06 16.81
N ALA A 545 -26.22 -18.75 17.28
CA ALA A 545 -25.21 -19.40 16.47
C ALA A 545 -25.90 -20.19 15.34
N SER A 546 -25.63 -19.85 14.08
CA SER A 546 -26.02 -20.66 12.94
C SER A 546 -25.29 -21.99 13.05
N PRO A 547 -25.96 -23.15 12.93
CA PRO A 547 -25.32 -24.45 13.05
C PRO A 547 -24.31 -24.59 11.91
N GLY A 548 -23.02 -24.61 12.27
CA GLY A 548 -21.90 -24.74 11.34
C GLY A 548 -22.09 -25.95 10.44
N VAL A 549 -21.95 -25.74 9.15
CA VAL A 549 -21.74 -26.82 8.18
C VAL A 549 -20.31 -27.31 8.37
N VAL A 550 -20.19 -28.53 8.90
CA VAL A 550 -18.95 -29.28 9.07
C VAL A 550 -18.32 -29.65 7.72
#